data_3765dd2f476365b8d9fe850ad585bad5
#
_entry.id   3765dd2f476365b8d9fe850ad585bad5
#
_cell.length_a   1.000
_cell.length_b   1.000
_cell.length_c   1.000
_cell.angle_alpha   90.00
_cell.angle_beta   90.00
_cell.angle_gamma   90.00
#
_symmetry.space_group_name_H-M   'P 1'
#
loop_
_entity.id
_entity.type
_entity.pdbx_description
1 polymer ?
#
loop_
_entity_poly.entity_id
_entity_poly.type
_entity_poly.pdbx_seq_one_letter_code
_entity_poly.pdbx_strand_id
1 'polypeptide(L)'
;MKENNPTVMLTLDRPRELRFGHRAMKRWAAYTGKSVAELETTVMNPVDAEILLALMVNNGYEICADAQQCDVVIINTCGFIEDAKRESIETIFEFAQLKNQGQVKVLVVTGCLAERYRDQLVSEIPEADVVLGIGSNTQIAQAVQKALDGQRVSAFGDKVDLPLNGDRVLSTANYSAYLKIAEGCDNRCSFCAIPLIRGGFRSRKMEDILEEARGLAASGVKELNLVAQDTTRYGQDLYGKYSLDKLLTELCKIDGFHWIRVLYGYPDRVTDSLLEVMAREPKVVKYIDLPLQHASGRVLKEMNRNGNFDSLCALMQRIRSKVPGVVLRTTLIAGFPGETEEDFEQLCEFVRAVRFERLGCFAYSQEEDTPAGEREDQVDPQVRMHRADLVMEEQMDIAFQMGKELVGKKLEVLVEGYDDEQQMYYGRSYMDAPDIDTRTSFVTEQEEVQVGDFVWVEVLDSVGYDLIGRQIG
;
A
#
# COMPACT_ATOMS: atom_id res chain seq x y z
N MET A 1 28.10 34.84 -2.39
CA MET A 1 27.65 34.10 -1.23
C MET A 1 26.50 33.23 -1.74
N LYS A 2 26.66 31.89 -1.77
CA LYS A 2 25.54 31.02 -2.05
C LYS A 2 24.63 31.10 -0.83
N GLU A 3 23.41 31.58 -1.01
CA GLU A 3 22.37 31.43 0.02
C GLU A 3 22.24 29.96 0.30
N ASN A 4 22.52 29.54 1.54
CA ASN A 4 22.25 28.19 1.99
C ASN A 4 20.72 28.04 2.08
N ASN A 5 20.11 27.47 1.07
CA ASN A 5 18.70 27.02 1.16
C ASN A 5 18.59 25.94 2.23
N PRO A 6 17.56 25.99 3.09
CA PRO A 6 17.35 24.95 4.10
C PRO A 6 17.08 23.59 3.44
N THR A 7 17.67 22.56 3.99
CA THR A 7 17.57 21.18 3.47
C THR A 7 16.41 20.46 4.15
N VAL A 8 15.61 19.73 3.39
CA VAL A 8 14.43 18.99 3.86
C VAL A 8 14.61 17.50 3.60
N MET A 9 14.32 16.69 4.60
CA MET A 9 14.15 15.25 4.45
C MET A 9 12.68 14.90 4.66
N LEU A 10 12.10 14.11 3.76
CA LEU A 10 10.84 13.44 3.99
C LEU A 10 11.14 12.01 4.43
N THR A 11 10.79 11.69 5.66
CA THR A 11 10.80 10.31 6.15
C THR A 11 9.43 9.70 5.87
N LEU A 12 9.42 8.69 5.04
CA LEU A 12 8.31 7.75 4.97
C LEU A 12 8.42 6.82 6.18
N ASP A 13 7.30 6.29 6.66
CA ASP A 13 7.23 5.41 7.83
C ASP A 13 8.14 4.17 7.74
N ARG A 14 8.91 4.01 6.66
CA ARG A 14 9.85 2.88 6.46
C ARG A 14 11.08 3.22 5.62
N PRO A 15 12.24 2.58 5.95
CA PRO A 15 13.34 2.43 5.01
C PRO A 15 12.90 1.57 3.83
N ARG A 16 13.19 1.99 2.60
CA ARG A 16 12.74 1.35 1.36
C ARG A 16 13.44 0.06 1.00
N GLU A 17 14.44 -0.37 1.75
CA GLU A 17 15.28 -1.50 1.39
C GLU A 17 14.71 -2.87 1.79
N LEU A 18 13.54 -2.93 2.42
CA LEU A 18 13.00 -4.18 2.94
C LEU A 18 11.87 -4.70 2.04
N ARG A 19 12.26 -5.50 1.05
CA ARG A 19 11.34 -6.28 0.21
C ARG A 19 11.30 -7.70 0.76
N PHE A 20 10.11 -8.18 1.09
CA PHE A 20 9.99 -9.47 1.75
C PHE A 20 8.97 -10.37 1.08
N GLY A 21 9.41 -11.54 0.64
CA GLY A 21 8.57 -12.70 0.55
C GLY A 21 8.05 -13.09 1.94
N HIS A 22 6.98 -13.86 2.01
CA HIS A 22 6.29 -14.14 3.28
C HIS A 22 7.19 -14.70 4.39
N ARG A 23 8.23 -15.47 4.04
CA ARG A 23 9.27 -15.92 5.00
C ARG A 23 10.16 -14.78 5.51
N ALA A 24 10.45 -13.84 4.65
CA ALA A 24 11.23 -12.67 5.03
C ALA A 24 10.39 -11.72 5.88
N MET A 25 9.08 -11.59 5.63
CA MET A 25 8.15 -10.86 6.50
C MET A 25 8.09 -11.46 7.92
N LYS A 26 7.96 -12.80 8.05
CA LYS A 26 8.03 -13.45 9.38
C LYS A 26 9.39 -13.29 10.04
N ARG A 27 10.49 -13.37 9.30
CA ARG A 27 11.85 -13.11 9.84
C ARG A 27 12.01 -11.65 10.21
N TRP A 28 11.50 -10.73 9.42
CA TRP A 28 11.57 -9.32 9.70
C TRP A 28 10.67 -8.94 10.90
N ALA A 29 9.44 -9.43 10.98
CA ALA A 29 8.58 -9.29 12.15
C ALA A 29 9.23 -9.86 13.41
N ALA A 30 9.88 -11.04 13.34
CA ALA A 30 10.63 -11.63 14.45
C ALA A 30 11.89 -10.82 14.83
N TYR A 31 12.55 -10.18 13.85
CA TYR A 31 13.76 -9.40 14.07
C TYR A 31 13.47 -7.98 14.56
N THR A 32 12.40 -7.33 14.06
CA THR A 32 12.04 -5.94 14.38
C THR A 32 10.90 -5.83 15.39
N GLY A 33 10.19 -6.93 15.66
CA GLY A 33 8.96 -6.93 16.46
C GLY A 33 7.74 -6.31 15.75
N LYS A 34 7.84 -6.03 14.44
CA LYS A 34 6.78 -5.41 13.64
C LYS A 34 5.88 -6.44 12.99
N SER A 35 4.59 -6.14 12.83
CA SER A 35 3.62 -7.05 12.24
C SER A 35 3.59 -6.97 10.70
N VAL A 36 3.07 -8.01 10.05
CA VAL A 36 2.86 -8.03 8.59
C VAL A 36 1.85 -6.96 8.14
N ALA A 37 0.92 -6.58 9.03
CA ALA A 37 -0.07 -5.53 8.78
C ALA A 37 0.55 -4.16 8.48
N GLU A 38 1.69 -3.86 9.10
CA GLU A 38 2.41 -2.60 8.89
C GLU A 38 2.92 -2.45 7.45
N LEU A 39 3.17 -3.57 6.75
CA LEU A 39 3.62 -3.58 5.36
C LEU A 39 2.51 -3.16 4.37
N GLU A 40 1.25 -3.51 4.65
CA GLU A 40 0.13 -3.20 3.76
C GLU A 40 -0.35 -1.75 3.84
N THR A 41 -0.18 -1.10 4.99
CA THR A 41 -0.62 0.30 5.17
C THR A 41 0.27 1.32 4.46
N THR A 42 1.47 0.94 4.04
CA THR A 42 2.47 1.84 3.44
C THR A 42 2.17 2.25 1.99
N VAL A 43 1.41 1.47 1.23
CA VAL A 43 1.23 1.68 -0.23
C VAL A 43 0.49 2.98 -0.58
N MET A 44 -0.38 3.48 0.31
CA MET A 44 -1.14 4.72 0.06
C MET A 44 -0.36 6.00 0.40
N ASN A 45 0.64 5.92 1.26
CA ASN A 45 1.40 7.07 1.73
C ASN A 45 2.42 7.65 0.73
N PRO A 46 3.05 6.89 -0.18
CA PRO A 46 4.06 7.44 -1.09
C PRO A 46 3.57 8.63 -1.91
N VAL A 47 2.35 8.57 -2.45
CA VAL A 47 1.82 9.65 -3.30
C VAL A 47 1.65 10.96 -2.53
N ASP A 48 1.11 10.91 -1.31
CA ASP A 48 0.97 12.10 -0.46
C ASP A 48 2.34 12.66 -0.09
N ALA A 49 3.30 11.80 0.22
CA ALA A 49 4.66 12.17 0.53
C ALA A 49 5.38 12.85 -0.66
N GLU A 50 5.18 12.33 -1.86
CA GLU A 50 5.79 12.88 -3.08
C GLU A 50 5.22 14.25 -3.46
N ILE A 51 3.93 14.49 -3.19
CA ILE A 51 3.30 15.81 -3.32
C ILE A 51 3.90 16.79 -2.29
N LEU A 52 4.06 16.35 -1.03
CA LEU A 52 4.69 17.19 0.01
C LEU A 52 6.12 17.56 -0.35
N LEU A 53 6.92 16.62 -0.88
CA LEU A 53 8.27 16.89 -1.38
C LEU A 53 8.26 17.95 -2.48
N ALA A 54 7.35 17.81 -3.46
CA ALA A 54 7.23 18.77 -4.54
C ALA A 54 6.85 20.18 -4.03
N LEU A 55 5.92 20.25 -3.06
CA LEU A 55 5.56 21.53 -2.42
C LEU A 55 6.78 22.19 -1.74
N MET A 56 7.64 21.41 -1.10
CA MET A 56 8.86 21.93 -0.48
C MET A 56 9.87 22.40 -1.53
N VAL A 57 10.14 21.59 -2.56
CA VAL A 57 11.05 21.93 -3.66
C VAL A 57 10.61 23.19 -4.38
N ASN A 58 9.31 23.32 -4.69
CA ASN A 58 8.74 24.50 -5.35
C ASN A 58 8.83 25.78 -4.49
N ASN A 59 9.06 25.63 -3.18
CA ASN A 59 9.30 26.75 -2.25
C ASN A 59 10.78 26.95 -1.91
N GLY A 60 11.70 26.37 -2.69
CA GLY A 60 13.14 26.64 -2.61
C GLY A 60 13.90 25.76 -1.61
N TYR A 61 13.31 24.67 -1.13
CA TYR A 61 14.00 23.69 -0.30
C TYR A 61 14.70 22.64 -1.16
N GLU A 62 15.81 22.11 -0.67
CA GLU A 62 16.55 21.02 -1.30
C GLU A 62 16.27 19.69 -0.55
N ILE A 63 16.14 18.59 -1.29
CA ILE A 63 15.92 17.26 -0.71
C ILE A 63 17.26 16.69 -0.27
N CYS A 64 17.31 16.18 0.96
CA CYS A 64 18.46 15.54 1.56
C CYS A 64 18.17 14.04 1.82
N ALA A 65 19.13 13.19 1.54
CA ALA A 65 19.02 11.75 1.77
C ALA A 65 19.40 11.32 3.19
N ASP A 66 20.15 12.15 3.93
CA ASP A 66 20.66 11.85 5.26
C ASP A 66 20.06 12.80 6.30
N ALA A 67 19.26 12.25 7.22
CA ALA A 67 18.58 13.02 8.26
C ALA A 67 19.55 13.85 9.15
N GLN A 68 20.78 13.37 9.34
CA GLN A 68 21.78 14.06 10.16
C GLN A 68 22.33 15.34 9.49
N GLN A 69 22.05 15.51 8.20
CA GLN A 69 22.47 16.67 7.41
C GLN A 69 21.29 17.59 7.04
N CYS A 70 20.09 17.27 7.49
CA CYS A 70 18.87 17.97 7.14
C CYS A 70 18.47 19.00 8.20
N ASP A 71 18.10 20.21 7.78
CA ASP A 71 17.53 21.22 8.67
C ASP A 71 16.11 20.91 9.10
N VAL A 72 15.33 20.28 8.24
CA VAL A 72 13.91 19.99 8.42
C VAL A 72 13.61 18.52 8.15
N VAL A 73 12.93 17.87 9.06
CA VAL A 73 12.42 16.50 8.88
C VAL A 73 10.90 16.53 8.86
N ILE A 74 10.31 15.91 7.82
CA ILE A 74 8.87 15.78 7.68
C ILE A 74 8.51 14.30 7.82
N ILE A 75 7.69 13.98 8.82
CA ILE A 75 7.19 12.63 9.06
C ILE A 75 5.73 12.55 8.59
N ASN A 76 5.51 11.78 7.51
CA ASN A 76 4.18 11.47 7.01
C ASN A 76 3.67 10.20 7.68
N THR A 77 2.83 10.36 8.69
CA THR A 77 2.44 9.32 9.64
C THR A 77 1.27 8.44 9.15
N CYS A 78 1.27 7.18 9.55
CA CYS A 78 0.12 6.29 9.46
C CYS A 78 -0.67 6.29 10.79
N GLY A 79 -2.00 6.31 10.71
CA GLY A 79 -2.91 6.30 11.87
C GLY A 79 -4.04 5.28 11.73
N PHE A 80 -3.85 4.25 10.88
CA PHE A 80 -4.91 3.34 10.51
C PHE A 80 -5.10 2.19 11.52
N ILE A 81 -4.03 1.55 11.94
CA ILE A 81 -4.05 0.45 12.91
C ILE A 81 -3.02 0.69 14.01
N GLU A 82 -3.18 0.01 15.16
CA GLU A 82 -2.37 0.22 16.35
C GLU A 82 -0.87 0.10 16.11
N ASP A 83 -0.44 -0.94 15.38
CA ASP A 83 0.97 -1.16 15.11
C ASP A 83 1.58 -0.03 14.25
N ALA A 84 0.85 0.44 13.23
CA ALA A 84 1.30 1.56 12.40
C ALA A 84 1.31 2.90 13.16
N LYS A 85 0.38 3.09 14.12
CA LYS A 85 0.41 4.25 15.03
C LYS A 85 1.66 4.22 15.90
N ARG A 86 1.98 3.05 16.48
CA ARG A 86 3.18 2.86 17.30
C ARG A 86 4.45 3.15 16.52
N GLU A 87 4.59 2.61 15.31
CA GLU A 87 5.72 2.89 14.44
C GLU A 87 5.87 4.38 14.14
N SER A 88 4.75 5.06 13.80
CA SER A 88 4.75 6.50 13.56
C SER A 88 5.22 7.30 14.78
N ILE A 89 4.78 6.92 15.98
CA ILE A 89 5.16 7.58 17.23
C ILE A 89 6.65 7.31 17.55
N GLU A 90 7.13 6.08 17.38
CA GLU A 90 8.53 5.72 17.58
C GLU A 90 9.43 6.53 16.62
N THR A 91 9.04 6.64 15.34
CA THR A 91 9.74 7.47 14.35
C THR A 91 9.78 8.94 14.76
N ILE A 92 8.68 9.50 15.27
CA ILE A 92 8.65 10.89 15.75
C ILE A 92 9.66 11.07 16.90
N PHE A 93 9.70 10.16 17.87
CA PHE A 93 10.64 10.27 19.00
C PHE A 93 12.09 10.06 18.58
N GLU A 94 12.37 9.20 17.60
CA GLU A 94 13.72 9.04 17.03
C GLU A 94 14.22 10.37 16.46
N PHE A 95 13.43 11.05 15.62
CA PHE A 95 13.82 12.34 15.05
C PHE A 95 13.78 13.48 16.07
N ALA A 96 12.93 13.40 17.10
CA ALA A 96 12.97 14.34 18.22
C ALA A 96 14.30 14.28 18.99
N GLN A 97 14.92 13.09 19.11
CA GLN A 97 16.27 12.95 19.69
C GLN A 97 17.33 13.64 18.84
N LEU A 98 17.30 13.50 17.51
CA LEU A 98 18.21 14.20 16.60
C LEU A 98 18.05 15.72 16.71
N LYS A 99 16.83 16.20 16.86
CA LYS A 99 16.54 17.63 17.09
C LYS A 99 17.13 18.11 18.43
N ASN A 100 16.96 17.35 19.52
CA ASN A 100 17.53 17.67 20.83
C ASN A 100 19.08 17.71 20.81
N GLN A 101 19.69 16.95 19.90
CA GLN A 101 21.13 16.97 19.67
C GLN A 101 21.59 18.13 18.75
N GLY A 102 20.65 18.94 18.25
CA GLY A 102 20.91 20.07 17.35
C GLY A 102 21.23 19.70 15.91
N GLN A 103 20.95 18.45 15.50
CA GLN A 103 21.17 17.98 14.13
C GLN A 103 20.00 18.35 13.21
N VAL A 104 18.79 18.38 13.73
CA VAL A 104 17.55 18.78 13.04
C VAL A 104 17.02 20.06 13.69
N LYS A 105 16.64 21.07 12.90
CA LYS A 105 16.09 22.35 13.41
C LYS A 105 14.58 22.30 13.59
N VAL A 106 13.88 21.71 12.63
CA VAL A 106 12.40 21.66 12.59
C VAL A 106 11.92 20.25 12.38
N LEU A 107 11.01 19.80 13.25
CA LEU A 107 10.32 18.52 13.13
C LEU A 107 8.86 18.78 12.75
N VAL A 108 8.45 18.22 11.59
CA VAL A 108 7.09 18.32 11.05
C VAL A 108 6.43 16.97 11.14
N VAL A 109 5.22 16.91 11.69
CA VAL A 109 4.38 15.71 11.74
C VAL A 109 3.11 15.97 10.94
N THR A 110 2.82 15.12 9.97
CA THR A 110 1.60 15.17 9.15
C THR A 110 1.11 13.76 8.85
N GLY A 111 0.05 13.63 8.06
CA GLY A 111 -0.50 12.34 7.67
C GLY A 111 -1.68 11.86 8.51
N CYS A 112 -1.96 10.55 8.45
CA CYS A 112 -3.16 9.96 9.03
C CYS A 112 -3.22 10.05 10.55
N LEU A 113 -2.10 9.87 11.26
CA LEU A 113 -2.05 9.99 12.72
C LEU A 113 -2.32 11.43 13.14
N ALA A 114 -1.66 12.40 12.49
CA ALA A 114 -1.87 13.81 12.76
C ALA A 114 -3.32 14.24 12.50
N GLU A 115 -3.95 13.73 11.44
CA GLU A 115 -5.35 14.01 11.15
C GLU A 115 -6.30 13.38 12.18
N ARG A 116 -6.01 12.16 12.63
CA ARG A 116 -6.89 11.41 13.53
C ARG A 116 -6.87 11.98 14.95
N TYR A 117 -5.70 12.33 15.48
CA TYR A 117 -5.50 12.71 16.88
C TYR A 117 -5.28 14.20 17.12
N ARG A 118 -5.10 15.01 16.09
CA ARG A 118 -5.11 16.48 16.08
C ARG A 118 -4.53 17.11 17.37
N ASP A 119 -5.39 17.77 18.17
CA ASP A 119 -4.99 18.50 19.37
C ASP A 119 -4.34 17.61 20.44
N GLN A 120 -4.73 16.33 20.51
CA GLN A 120 -4.08 15.37 21.41
C GLN A 120 -2.62 15.20 21.02
N LEU A 121 -2.33 14.97 19.73
CA LEU A 121 -0.95 14.85 19.23
C LEU A 121 -0.15 16.12 19.50
N VAL A 122 -0.74 17.30 19.28
CA VAL A 122 -0.11 18.59 19.58
C VAL A 122 0.25 18.72 21.07
N SER A 123 -0.60 18.24 21.98
CA SER A 123 -0.37 18.34 23.41
C SER A 123 0.63 17.32 23.94
N GLU A 124 0.61 16.09 23.39
CA GLU A 124 1.41 14.98 23.90
C GLU A 124 2.81 14.90 23.28
N ILE A 125 3.01 15.51 22.10
CA ILE A 125 4.31 15.54 21.41
C ILE A 125 4.80 17.00 21.24
N PRO A 126 5.28 17.62 22.33
CA PRO A 126 5.77 19.02 22.30
C PRO A 126 7.04 19.19 21.44
N GLU A 127 7.73 18.10 21.11
CA GLU A 127 8.92 18.09 20.27
C GLU A 127 8.62 18.45 18.81
N ALA A 128 7.41 18.19 18.32
CA ALA A 128 7.00 18.58 16.97
C ALA A 128 6.78 20.10 16.89
N ASP A 129 7.51 20.77 16.00
CA ASP A 129 7.36 22.20 15.74
C ASP A 129 6.13 22.48 14.87
N VAL A 130 5.85 21.58 13.95
CA VAL A 130 4.72 21.69 13.03
C VAL A 130 3.89 20.40 13.09
N VAL A 131 2.57 20.55 13.31
CA VAL A 131 1.61 19.44 13.22
C VAL A 131 0.51 19.84 12.24
N LEU A 132 0.42 19.11 11.12
CA LEU A 132 -0.56 19.38 10.08
C LEU A 132 -1.51 18.19 9.89
N GLY A 133 -2.82 18.46 9.92
CA GLY A 133 -3.79 17.52 9.36
C GLY A 133 -3.69 17.46 7.83
N ILE A 134 -4.19 16.39 7.22
CA ILE A 134 -4.08 16.15 5.77
C ILE A 134 -4.69 17.28 4.93
N GLY A 135 -5.76 17.91 5.40
CA GLY A 135 -6.39 19.07 4.74
C GLY A 135 -5.55 20.35 4.75
N SER A 136 -4.48 20.38 5.54
CA SER A 136 -3.56 21.52 5.62
C SER A 136 -2.22 21.30 4.92
N ASN A 137 -2.04 20.18 4.22
CA ASN A 137 -0.77 19.82 3.57
C ASN A 137 -0.26 20.87 2.57
N THR A 138 -1.15 21.61 1.92
CA THR A 138 -0.76 22.72 1.00
C THR A 138 -0.05 23.87 1.72
N GLN A 139 -0.18 23.98 3.03
CA GLN A 139 0.42 25.05 3.84
C GLN A 139 1.81 24.66 4.39
N ILE A 140 2.32 23.47 4.07
CA ILE A 140 3.52 22.90 4.70
C ILE A 140 4.74 23.81 4.61
N ALA A 141 5.04 24.37 3.44
CA ALA A 141 6.20 25.24 3.27
C ALA A 141 6.11 26.52 4.12
N GLN A 142 4.90 27.11 4.21
CA GLN A 142 4.67 28.28 5.06
C GLN A 142 4.75 27.94 6.56
N ALA A 143 4.25 26.76 6.95
CA ALA A 143 4.32 26.29 8.33
C ALA A 143 5.78 26.03 8.75
N VAL A 144 6.57 25.39 7.87
CA VAL A 144 8.01 25.16 8.08
C VAL A 144 8.76 26.47 8.22
N GLN A 145 8.48 27.47 7.37
CA GLN A 145 9.14 28.78 7.49
C GLN A 145 8.86 29.44 8.85
N LYS A 146 7.62 29.42 9.32
CA LYS A 146 7.28 29.93 10.66
C LYS A 146 7.99 29.18 11.77
N ALA A 147 8.15 27.86 11.62
CA ALA A 147 8.86 27.04 12.60
C ALA A 147 10.37 27.35 12.63
N LEU A 148 10.99 27.60 11.48
CA LEU A 148 12.37 28.09 11.39
C LEU A 148 12.56 29.45 12.07
N ASP A 149 11.50 30.29 12.09
CA ASP A 149 11.46 31.56 12.80
C ASP A 149 11.11 31.39 14.31
N GLY A 150 11.08 30.15 14.82
CA GLY A 150 10.84 29.82 16.23
C GLY A 150 9.38 29.78 16.68
N GLN A 151 8.42 29.70 15.74
CA GLN A 151 7.00 29.63 16.03
C GLN A 151 6.51 28.17 15.90
N ARG A 152 5.88 27.62 16.93
CA ARG A 152 5.19 26.34 16.80
C ARG A 152 3.88 26.52 16.02
N VAL A 153 3.61 25.62 15.06
CA VAL A 153 2.46 25.69 14.15
C VAL A 153 1.62 24.42 14.23
N SER A 154 0.31 24.55 14.40
CA SER A 154 -0.64 23.47 14.19
C SER A 154 -1.78 23.93 13.30
N ALA A 155 -2.17 23.13 12.32
CA ALA A 155 -3.29 23.45 11.43
C ALA A 155 -4.01 22.19 10.96
N PHE A 156 -5.35 22.22 11.03
CA PHE A 156 -6.23 21.11 10.69
C PHE A 156 -7.35 21.62 9.78
N GLY A 157 -7.09 21.60 8.47
CA GLY A 157 -8.07 21.97 7.45
C GLY A 157 -9.14 20.90 7.23
N ASP A 158 -10.07 21.19 6.33
CA ASP A 158 -11.05 20.18 5.91
C ASP A 158 -10.34 19.10 5.08
N LYS A 159 -10.72 17.84 5.28
CA LYS A 159 -10.18 16.69 4.55
C LYS A 159 -10.39 16.77 3.04
N VAL A 160 -11.44 17.48 2.61
CA VAL A 160 -11.68 17.73 1.18
C VAL A 160 -10.63 18.63 0.54
N ASP A 161 -9.88 19.39 1.34
CA ASP A 161 -8.81 20.28 0.87
C ASP A 161 -7.48 19.53 0.64
N LEU A 162 -7.42 18.23 0.98
CA LEU A 162 -6.26 17.40 0.60
C LEU A 162 -6.08 17.45 -0.92
N PRO A 163 -4.93 17.92 -1.43
CA PRO A 163 -4.70 18.00 -2.86
C PRO A 163 -4.66 16.60 -3.47
N LEU A 164 -5.49 16.37 -4.48
CA LEU A 164 -5.51 15.12 -5.23
C LEU A 164 -4.60 15.18 -6.46
N ASN A 165 -4.31 16.39 -6.94
CA ASN A 165 -3.47 16.71 -8.08
C ASN A 165 -2.31 17.59 -7.63
N GLY A 166 -1.20 17.55 -8.34
CA GLY A 166 -0.03 18.39 -8.09
C GLY A 166 1.24 17.78 -8.66
N ASP A 167 2.29 18.60 -8.67
CA ASP A 167 3.63 18.12 -8.98
C ASP A 167 4.04 17.05 -7.95
N ARG A 168 4.87 16.12 -8.38
CA ARG A 168 5.40 15.04 -7.53
C ARG A 168 6.92 14.93 -7.70
N VAL A 169 7.58 14.69 -6.59
CA VAL A 169 8.97 14.18 -6.60
C VAL A 169 8.89 12.70 -6.28
N LEU A 170 9.14 11.87 -7.30
CA LEU A 170 9.02 10.42 -7.15
C LEU A 170 9.97 9.93 -6.07
N SER A 171 9.40 9.19 -5.18
CA SER A 171 10.07 8.54 -4.07
C SER A 171 10.23 7.03 -4.30
N THR A 172 9.58 6.47 -5.32
CA THR A 172 9.75 5.09 -5.80
C THR A 172 10.93 4.97 -6.77
N ALA A 173 11.30 3.75 -7.11
CA ALA A 173 12.26 3.52 -8.19
C ALA A 173 11.74 4.13 -9.51
N ASN A 174 12.63 4.65 -10.34
CA ASN A 174 12.29 5.40 -11.55
C ASN A 174 11.47 4.62 -12.58
N TYR A 175 11.40 3.29 -12.48
CA TYR A 175 10.66 2.41 -13.37
C TYR A 175 9.24 2.05 -12.85
N SER A 176 8.90 2.35 -11.60
CA SER A 176 7.60 2.01 -11.00
C SER A 176 7.05 3.18 -10.21
N ALA A 177 5.79 3.52 -10.39
CA ALA A 177 5.12 4.59 -9.66
C ALA A 177 3.70 4.23 -9.25
N TYR A 178 3.25 4.79 -8.12
CA TYR A 178 1.84 4.74 -7.73
C TYR A 178 1.09 5.92 -8.33
N LEU A 179 -0.14 5.68 -8.77
CA LEU A 179 -1.05 6.71 -9.27
C LEU A 179 -2.35 6.65 -8.49
N LYS A 180 -2.58 7.64 -7.66
CA LYS A 180 -3.82 7.78 -6.91
C LYS A 180 -4.94 8.21 -7.84
N ILE A 181 -6.05 7.45 -7.89
CA ILE A 181 -7.20 7.74 -8.75
C ILE A 181 -8.42 8.28 -7.99
N ALA A 182 -8.45 8.08 -6.68
CA ALA A 182 -9.48 8.58 -5.78
C ALA A 182 -8.94 8.69 -4.35
N GLU A 183 -9.69 9.38 -3.49
CA GLU A 183 -9.38 9.57 -2.07
C GLU A 183 -10.64 9.37 -1.22
N GLY A 184 -10.46 8.86 0.01
CA GLY A 184 -11.55 8.62 0.94
C GLY A 184 -12.36 7.37 0.65
N CYS A 185 -13.31 7.02 1.54
CA CYS A 185 -14.09 5.81 1.41
C CYS A 185 -15.47 5.94 2.06
N ASP A 186 -16.52 5.49 1.35
CA ASP A 186 -17.90 5.45 1.87
C ASP A 186 -18.39 4.04 2.19
N ASN A 187 -17.53 3.01 2.17
CA ASN A 187 -17.95 1.64 2.45
C ASN A 187 -18.38 1.45 3.91
N ARG A 188 -17.84 2.27 4.83
CA ARG A 188 -18.19 2.28 6.26
C ARG A 188 -18.11 0.90 6.90
N CYS A 189 -17.09 0.12 6.56
CA CYS A 189 -16.80 -1.12 7.26
C CYS A 189 -16.66 -0.85 8.77
N SER A 190 -17.30 -1.65 9.61
CA SER A 190 -17.41 -1.36 11.04
C SER A 190 -16.09 -1.32 11.81
N PHE A 191 -15.04 -1.92 11.24
CA PHE A 191 -13.69 -1.97 11.82
C PHE A 191 -12.75 -0.86 11.31
N CYS A 192 -13.20 -0.03 10.36
CA CYS A 192 -12.32 0.80 9.56
C CYS A 192 -12.39 2.28 9.93
N ALA A 193 -11.26 2.86 10.31
CA ALA A 193 -11.12 4.27 10.64
C ALA A 193 -10.93 5.20 9.41
N ILE A 194 -10.80 4.68 8.19
CA ILE A 194 -10.54 5.48 6.98
C ILE A 194 -11.55 6.60 6.78
N PRO A 195 -12.88 6.41 6.91
CA PRO A 195 -13.83 7.52 6.76
C PRO A 195 -13.61 8.65 7.77
N LEU A 196 -13.12 8.31 8.98
CA LEU A 196 -12.80 9.28 10.02
C LEU A 196 -11.52 10.07 9.68
N ILE A 197 -10.56 9.45 8.99
CA ILE A 197 -9.26 10.03 8.68
C ILE A 197 -9.29 10.76 7.32
N ARG A 198 -9.76 10.08 6.26
CA ARG A 198 -9.67 10.53 4.85
C ARG A 198 -10.98 11.14 4.32
N GLY A 199 -12.07 11.00 5.06
CA GLY A 199 -13.39 11.50 4.66
C GLY A 199 -14.10 10.63 3.63
N GLY A 200 -15.12 11.21 2.99
CA GLY A 200 -15.93 10.55 1.96
C GLY A 200 -15.18 10.34 0.66
N PHE A 201 -15.64 9.38 -0.14
CA PHE A 201 -15.02 9.02 -1.41
C PHE A 201 -15.09 10.15 -2.45
N ARG A 202 -13.96 10.45 -3.08
CA ARG A 202 -13.79 11.49 -4.10
C ARG A 202 -12.91 10.97 -5.23
N SER A 203 -13.44 10.78 -6.42
CA SER A 203 -12.66 10.45 -7.62
C SER A 203 -11.89 11.67 -8.14
N ARG A 204 -10.73 11.42 -8.71
CA ARG A 204 -10.04 12.39 -9.55
C ARG A 204 -10.65 12.40 -10.96
N LYS A 205 -10.63 13.54 -11.63
CA LYS A 205 -11.06 13.61 -13.04
C LYS A 205 -10.14 12.74 -13.90
N MET A 206 -10.71 12.09 -14.89
CA MET A 206 -9.97 11.21 -15.79
C MET A 206 -8.88 11.97 -16.54
N GLU A 207 -9.14 13.19 -16.95
CA GLU A 207 -8.22 14.05 -17.68
C GLU A 207 -6.96 14.34 -16.85
N ASP A 208 -7.13 14.66 -15.56
CA ASP A 208 -6.01 14.94 -14.63
C ASP A 208 -5.15 13.70 -14.38
N ILE A 209 -5.80 12.54 -14.24
CA ILE A 209 -5.12 11.25 -14.08
C ILE A 209 -4.29 10.90 -15.32
N LEU A 210 -4.87 11.11 -16.52
CA LEU A 210 -4.19 10.82 -17.77
C LEU A 210 -3.04 11.80 -18.05
N GLU A 211 -3.16 13.06 -17.64
CA GLU A 211 -2.07 14.03 -17.73
C GLU A 211 -0.90 13.62 -16.86
N GLU A 212 -1.14 13.31 -15.57
CA GLU A 212 -0.11 12.82 -14.66
C GLU A 212 0.52 11.51 -15.17
N ALA A 213 -0.30 10.57 -15.65
CA ALA A 213 0.20 9.32 -16.20
C ALA A 213 1.14 9.53 -17.41
N ARG A 214 0.84 10.48 -18.30
CA ARG A 214 1.74 10.84 -19.42
C ARG A 214 3.07 11.41 -18.92
N GLY A 215 3.03 12.24 -17.87
CA GLY A 215 4.22 12.77 -17.22
C GLY A 215 5.09 11.66 -16.64
N LEU A 216 4.47 10.70 -15.93
CA LEU A 216 5.16 9.53 -15.38
C LEU A 216 5.78 8.65 -16.48
N ALA A 217 5.05 8.36 -17.56
CA ALA A 217 5.58 7.62 -18.69
C ALA A 217 6.76 8.34 -19.36
N ALA A 218 6.66 9.67 -19.54
CA ALA A 218 7.73 10.47 -20.12
C ALA A 218 8.99 10.52 -19.24
N SER A 219 8.85 10.36 -17.92
CA SER A 219 9.98 10.26 -16.98
C SER A 219 10.61 8.85 -16.91
N GLY A 220 10.09 7.87 -17.67
CA GLY A 220 10.65 6.54 -17.75
C GLY A 220 9.97 5.47 -16.88
N VAL A 221 8.84 5.79 -16.25
CA VAL A 221 8.05 4.81 -15.49
C VAL A 221 7.50 3.74 -16.44
N LYS A 222 7.79 2.48 -16.14
CA LYS A 222 7.38 1.30 -16.91
C LYS A 222 6.20 0.56 -16.25
N GLU A 223 6.10 0.59 -14.93
CA GLU A 223 5.00 0.01 -14.17
C GLU A 223 4.19 1.10 -13.46
N LEU A 224 2.87 1.12 -13.68
CA LEU A 224 1.93 2.04 -13.06
C LEU A 224 1.00 1.28 -12.13
N ASN A 225 1.01 1.63 -10.84
CA ASN A 225 0.18 1.01 -9.81
C ASN A 225 -0.95 1.96 -9.43
N LEU A 226 -2.19 1.63 -9.83
CA LEU A 226 -3.37 2.42 -9.51
C LEU A 226 -3.84 2.15 -8.09
N VAL A 227 -4.00 3.20 -7.29
CA VAL A 227 -4.38 3.11 -5.88
C VAL A 227 -5.52 4.06 -5.52
N ALA A 228 -6.36 3.61 -4.62
CA ALA A 228 -7.35 4.36 -3.85
C ALA A 228 -7.76 3.51 -2.65
N GLN A 229 -8.57 4.00 -1.73
CA GLN A 229 -9.16 3.16 -0.69
C GLN A 229 -10.22 2.18 -1.24
N ASP A 230 -10.73 2.46 -2.44
CA ASP A 230 -11.61 1.58 -3.23
C ASP A 230 -11.51 1.96 -4.71
N THR A 231 -10.61 1.32 -5.43
CA THR A 231 -10.37 1.62 -6.85
C THR A 231 -11.56 1.25 -7.74
N THR A 232 -12.30 0.20 -7.37
CA THR A 232 -13.46 -0.27 -8.15
C THR A 232 -14.63 0.70 -8.14
N ARG A 233 -14.67 1.64 -7.19
CA ARG A 233 -15.70 2.69 -7.12
C ARG A 233 -15.42 3.89 -8.02
N TYR A 234 -14.24 3.96 -8.62
CA TYR A 234 -13.82 5.09 -9.43
C TYR A 234 -14.87 5.57 -10.43
N GLY A 235 -15.12 6.88 -10.41
CA GLY A 235 -15.99 7.58 -11.34
C GLY A 235 -17.48 7.56 -10.98
N GLN A 236 -17.91 6.81 -9.96
CA GLN A 236 -19.33 6.77 -9.59
C GLN A 236 -19.86 8.14 -9.16
N ASP A 237 -19.08 8.89 -8.40
CA ASP A 237 -19.39 10.23 -7.90
C ASP A 237 -19.32 11.30 -8.99
N LEU A 238 -18.39 11.19 -9.95
CA LEU A 238 -18.20 12.16 -11.03
C LEU A 238 -19.07 11.88 -12.27
N TYR A 239 -19.24 10.60 -12.64
CA TYR A 239 -19.84 10.20 -13.92
C TYR A 239 -21.14 9.40 -13.74
N GLY A 240 -21.59 9.20 -12.49
CA GLY A 240 -22.81 8.44 -12.18
C GLY A 240 -22.70 6.92 -12.41
N LYS A 241 -21.49 6.40 -12.68
CA LYS A 241 -21.21 4.97 -12.92
C LYS A 241 -19.79 4.61 -12.60
N TYR A 242 -19.54 3.33 -12.31
CA TYR A 242 -18.19 2.80 -12.20
C TYR A 242 -17.46 2.95 -13.53
N SER A 243 -16.27 3.51 -13.53
CA SER A 243 -15.55 3.92 -14.75
C SER A 243 -14.07 3.47 -14.74
N LEU A 244 -13.69 2.54 -13.88
CA LEU A 244 -12.32 2.01 -13.82
C LEU A 244 -11.95 1.29 -15.13
N ASP A 245 -12.89 0.57 -15.73
CA ASP A 245 -12.74 -0.07 -17.04
C ASP A 245 -12.36 0.92 -18.15
N LYS A 246 -13.02 2.08 -18.16
CA LYS A 246 -12.70 3.15 -19.10
C LYS A 246 -11.35 3.79 -18.83
N LEU A 247 -11.06 4.08 -17.55
CA LEU A 247 -9.77 4.64 -17.17
C LEU A 247 -8.63 3.71 -17.60
N LEU A 248 -8.73 2.40 -17.34
CA LEU A 248 -7.74 1.42 -17.77
C LEU A 248 -7.55 1.41 -19.29
N THR A 249 -8.68 1.45 -20.03
CA THR A 249 -8.63 1.50 -21.51
C THR A 249 -7.89 2.74 -22.01
N GLU A 250 -8.10 3.91 -21.38
CA GLU A 250 -7.39 5.13 -21.77
C GLU A 250 -5.92 5.13 -21.35
N LEU A 251 -5.60 4.62 -20.17
CA LEU A 251 -4.22 4.47 -19.69
C LEU A 251 -3.39 3.52 -20.59
N CYS A 252 -4.00 2.46 -21.08
CA CYS A 252 -3.33 1.52 -22.02
C CYS A 252 -2.90 2.17 -23.32
N LYS A 253 -3.51 3.29 -23.75
CA LYS A 253 -3.13 4.04 -24.95
C LYS A 253 -1.86 4.90 -24.75
N ILE A 254 -1.42 5.09 -23.53
CA ILE A 254 -0.20 5.85 -23.22
C ILE A 254 1.00 4.95 -23.50
N ASP A 255 1.90 5.41 -24.37
CA ASP A 255 3.16 4.73 -24.61
C ASP A 255 4.09 4.86 -23.39
N GLY A 256 4.99 3.89 -23.21
CA GLY A 256 5.97 3.86 -22.11
C GLY A 256 5.61 2.89 -21.00
N PHE A 257 4.34 2.74 -20.64
CA PHE A 257 3.95 1.72 -19.67
C PHE A 257 4.00 0.32 -20.25
N HIS A 258 4.63 -0.58 -19.53
CA HIS A 258 4.63 -2.02 -19.79
C HIS A 258 3.57 -2.72 -18.94
N TRP A 259 3.46 -2.37 -17.65
CA TRP A 259 2.47 -2.88 -16.72
C TRP A 259 1.60 -1.79 -16.10
N ILE A 260 0.32 -2.07 -16.00
CA ILE A 260 -0.68 -1.27 -15.25
C ILE A 260 -1.36 -2.22 -14.27
N ARG A 261 -1.18 -1.97 -12.97
CA ARG A 261 -1.71 -2.77 -11.88
C ARG A 261 -2.80 -2.02 -11.14
N VAL A 262 -3.84 -2.74 -10.71
CA VAL A 262 -4.92 -2.18 -9.88
C VAL A 262 -4.86 -2.82 -8.51
N LEU A 263 -4.80 -2.00 -7.47
CA LEU A 263 -4.80 -2.44 -6.08
C LEU A 263 -6.07 -1.95 -5.36
N TYR A 264 -6.44 -2.60 -4.25
CA TYR A 264 -7.54 -2.21 -3.36
C TYR A 264 -8.91 -2.14 -4.03
N GLY A 265 -9.34 -3.23 -4.66
CA GLY A 265 -10.71 -3.38 -5.17
C GLY A 265 -11.71 -3.76 -4.06
N TYR A 266 -13.00 -3.53 -4.32
CA TYR A 266 -14.07 -3.96 -3.43
C TYR A 266 -14.94 -5.01 -4.15
N PRO A 267 -15.23 -6.17 -3.52
CA PRO A 267 -15.80 -7.33 -4.20
C PRO A 267 -17.15 -7.06 -4.88
N ASP A 268 -18.02 -6.23 -4.28
CA ASP A 268 -19.34 -5.92 -4.82
C ASP A 268 -19.32 -5.13 -6.12
N ARG A 269 -18.17 -4.55 -6.49
CA ARG A 269 -18.03 -3.64 -7.66
C ARG A 269 -17.16 -4.22 -8.77
N VAL A 270 -16.82 -5.49 -8.68
CA VAL A 270 -16.15 -6.19 -9.77
C VAL A 270 -17.14 -6.45 -10.89
N THR A 271 -17.17 -5.54 -11.87
CA THR A 271 -18.09 -5.62 -13.02
C THR A 271 -17.51 -6.52 -14.11
N ASP A 272 -18.40 -7.03 -14.96
CA ASP A 272 -17.98 -7.81 -16.13
C ASP A 272 -17.15 -6.98 -17.10
N SER A 273 -17.51 -5.69 -17.30
CA SER A 273 -16.74 -4.78 -18.16
C SER A 273 -15.30 -4.58 -17.65
N LEU A 274 -15.09 -4.51 -16.34
CA LEU A 274 -13.75 -4.44 -15.77
C LEU A 274 -12.96 -5.72 -16.07
N LEU A 275 -13.55 -6.89 -15.84
CA LEU A 275 -12.89 -8.18 -16.10
C LEU A 275 -12.58 -8.36 -17.59
N GLU A 276 -13.47 -7.90 -18.49
CA GLU A 276 -13.23 -7.93 -19.94
C GLU A 276 -12.05 -7.05 -20.36
N VAL A 277 -11.92 -5.85 -19.78
CA VAL A 277 -10.76 -4.98 -20.03
C VAL A 277 -9.48 -5.63 -19.50
N MET A 278 -9.49 -6.16 -18.28
CA MET A 278 -8.32 -6.85 -17.72
C MET A 278 -7.89 -8.08 -18.53
N ALA A 279 -8.85 -8.81 -19.09
CA ALA A 279 -8.54 -9.96 -19.95
C ALA A 279 -7.97 -9.55 -21.31
N ARG A 280 -8.47 -8.45 -21.89
CA ARG A 280 -8.17 -8.00 -23.25
C ARG A 280 -6.89 -7.17 -23.35
N GLU A 281 -6.67 -6.25 -22.41
CA GLU A 281 -5.58 -5.28 -22.48
C GLU A 281 -4.26 -5.92 -21.99
N PRO A 282 -3.23 -6.02 -22.85
CA PRO A 282 -1.99 -6.71 -22.48
C PRO A 282 -1.17 -5.95 -21.42
N LYS A 283 -1.30 -4.62 -21.34
CA LYS A 283 -0.62 -3.81 -20.34
C LYS A 283 -1.23 -3.95 -18.94
N VAL A 284 -2.53 -4.31 -18.85
CA VAL A 284 -3.18 -4.54 -17.56
C VAL A 284 -2.78 -5.90 -17.03
N VAL A 285 -1.99 -5.91 -15.96
CA VAL A 285 -1.56 -7.18 -15.36
C VAL A 285 -2.75 -7.96 -14.83
N LYS A 286 -2.70 -9.26 -15.02
CA LYS A 286 -3.76 -10.17 -14.55
C LYS A 286 -3.64 -10.43 -13.05
N TYR A 287 -3.80 -9.40 -12.29
CA TYR A 287 -3.69 -9.38 -10.84
C TYR A 287 -4.86 -8.59 -10.26
N ILE A 288 -5.60 -9.19 -9.36
CA ILE A 288 -6.78 -8.59 -8.73
C ILE A 288 -6.62 -8.67 -7.21
N ASP A 289 -6.54 -7.53 -6.58
CA ASP A 289 -6.47 -7.37 -5.13
C ASP A 289 -7.86 -7.00 -4.59
N LEU A 290 -8.45 -7.95 -3.85
CA LEU A 290 -9.78 -7.82 -3.25
C LEU A 290 -9.73 -8.18 -1.76
N PRO A 291 -9.58 -7.21 -0.86
CA PRO A 291 -9.68 -7.46 0.57
C PRO A 291 -11.09 -7.96 0.96
N LEU A 292 -11.27 -9.27 1.08
CA LEU A 292 -12.56 -9.91 1.39
C LEU A 292 -12.90 -9.83 2.88
N GLN A 293 -11.89 -9.78 3.72
CA GLN A 293 -11.90 -9.62 5.17
C GLN A 293 -12.35 -10.88 5.93
N HIS A 294 -13.42 -11.55 5.51
CA HIS A 294 -13.93 -12.78 6.10
C HIS A 294 -14.74 -13.59 5.08
N ALA A 295 -15.16 -14.83 5.44
CA ALA A 295 -16.01 -15.67 4.63
C ALA A 295 -17.36 -16.02 5.29
N SER A 296 -17.46 -15.93 6.63
CA SER A 296 -18.74 -16.11 7.32
C SER A 296 -19.70 -14.96 7.01
N GLY A 297 -20.88 -15.28 6.49
CA GLY A 297 -21.90 -14.28 6.19
C GLY A 297 -22.39 -13.52 7.42
N ARG A 298 -22.34 -14.15 8.61
CA ARG A 298 -22.66 -13.51 9.89
C ARG A 298 -21.61 -12.45 10.23
N VAL A 299 -20.35 -12.82 10.20
CA VAL A 299 -19.23 -11.90 10.51
C VAL A 299 -19.16 -10.77 9.47
N LEU A 300 -19.29 -11.06 8.19
CA LEU A 300 -19.32 -10.04 7.13
C LEU A 300 -20.45 -9.03 7.34
N LYS A 301 -21.63 -9.47 7.75
CA LYS A 301 -22.74 -8.58 8.08
C LYS A 301 -22.40 -7.64 9.25
N GLU A 302 -21.75 -8.17 10.30
CA GLU A 302 -21.28 -7.38 11.44
C GLU A 302 -20.13 -6.42 11.04
N MET A 303 -19.33 -6.78 10.05
CA MET A 303 -18.33 -5.91 9.42
C MET A 303 -18.93 -4.83 8.51
N ASN A 304 -20.26 -4.79 8.35
CA ASN A 304 -20.97 -3.98 7.36
C ASN A 304 -20.50 -4.26 5.91
N ARG A 305 -20.35 -5.55 5.59
CA ARG A 305 -19.95 -6.04 4.26
C ARG A 305 -20.96 -7.06 3.75
N ASN A 306 -21.11 -7.09 2.43
CA ASN A 306 -21.97 -8.09 1.76
C ASN A 306 -21.17 -9.37 1.49
N GLY A 307 -21.92 -10.47 1.38
CA GLY A 307 -21.37 -11.76 0.98
C GLY A 307 -21.50 -12.85 2.04
N ASN A 308 -21.16 -14.02 1.62
CA ASN A 308 -21.01 -15.24 2.41
C ASN A 308 -20.09 -16.21 1.67
N PHE A 309 -19.78 -17.34 2.24
CA PHE A 309 -18.90 -18.35 1.67
C PHE A 309 -19.22 -18.67 0.20
N ASP A 310 -20.48 -19.02 -0.10
CA ASP A 310 -20.88 -19.44 -1.44
C ASP A 310 -20.78 -18.31 -2.47
N SER A 311 -21.24 -17.11 -2.11
CA SER A 311 -21.22 -15.94 -3.00
C SER A 311 -19.80 -15.47 -3.29
N LEU A 312 -18.90 -15.54 -2.31
CA LEU A 312 -17.50 -15.20 -2.49
C LEU A 312 -16.76 -16.27 -3.31
N CYS A 313 -17.00 -17.55 -3.07
CA CYS A 313 -16.47 -18.62 -3.94
C CYS A 313 -16.95 -18.44 -5.39
N ALA A 314 -18.23 -18.15 -5.60
CA ALA A 314 -18.77 -17.90 -6.94
C ALA A 314 -18.13 -16.67 -7.61
N LEU A 315 -17.86 -15.60 -6.86
CA LEU A 315 -17.14 -14.42 -7.35
C LEU A 315 -15.72 -14.80 -7.81
N MET A 316 -14.96 -15.54 -6.99
CA MET A 316 -13.59 -15.95 -7.35
C MET A 316 -13.58 -16.85 -8.59
N GLN A 317 -14.51 -17.78 -8.70
CA GLN A 317 -14.68 -18.62 -9.89
C GLN A 317 -15.03 -17.80 -11.13
N ARG A 318 -15.94 -16.82 -11.02
CA ARG A 318 -16.29 -15.89 -12.10
C ARG A 318 -15.08 -15.12 -12.58
N ILE A 319 -14.27 -14.58 -11.67
CA ILE A 319 -13.05 -13.84 -12.00
C ILE A 319 -12.07 -14.75 -12.76
N ARG A 320 -11.77 -15.94 -12.24
CA ARG A 320 -10.86 -16.90 -12.89
C ARG A 320 -11.34 -17.34 -14.27
N SER A 321 -12.66 -17.50 -14.45
CA SER A 321 -13.24 -17.88 -15.75
C SER A 321 -13.14 -16.77 -16.80
N LYS A 322 -13.27 -15.48 -16.37
CA LYS A 322 -13.24 -14.33 -17.28
C LYS A 322 -11.84 -13.83 -17.57
N VAL A 323 -10.91 -13.99 -16.63
CA VAL A 323 -9.52 -13.56 -16.73
C VAL A 323 -8.58 -14.75 -16.55
N PRO A 324 -8.35 -15.55 -17.61
CA PRO A 324 -7.44 -16.70 -17.51
C PRO A 324 -6.04 -16.31 -17.06
N GLY A 325 -5.48 -17.04 -16.10
CA GLY A 325 -4.17 -16.76 -15.50
C GLY A 325 -4.16 -15.60 -14.51
N VAL A 326 -5.33 -15.17 -14.02
CA VAL A 326 -5.41 -14.15 -12.99
C VAL A 326 -4.82 -14.62 -11.66
N VAL A 327 -4.09 -13.75 -11.02
CA VAL A 327 -3.63 -13.85 -9.64
C VAL A 327 -4.67 -13.17 -8.75
N LEU A 328 -5.20 -13.92 -7.81
CA LEU A 328 -6.13 -13.42 -6.79
C LEU A 328 -5.35 -13.12 -5.52
N ARG A 329 -5.36 -11.84 -5.13
CA ARG A 329 -4.88 -11.41 -3.83
C ARG A 329 -6.06 -11.06 -2.94
N THR A 330 -5.97 -11.42 -1.67
CA THR A 330 -6.96 -11.05 -0.65
C THR A 330 -6.30 -10.71 0.67
N THR A 331 -7.04 -9.95 1.48
CA THR A 331 -6.74 -9.70 2.89
C THR A 331 -7.91 -10.20 3.73
N LEU A 332 -7.59 -10.92 4.80
CA LEU A 332 -8.55 -11.46 5.76
C LEU A 332 -8.25 -10.93 7.17
N ILE A 333 -9.28 -10.88 8.00
CA ILE A 333 -9.21 -10.50 9.41
C ILE A 333 -9.74 -11.68 10.24
N ALA A 334 -8.93 -12.16 11.18
CA ALA A 334 -9.32 -13.19 12.14
C ALA A 334 -9.52 -12.59 13.54
N GLY A 335 -10.46 -13.13 14.29
CA GLY A 335 -10.76 -12.66 15.64
C GLY A 335 -11.57 -11.37 15.70
N PHE A 336 -12.42 -11.11 14.69
CA PHE A 336 -13.37 -10.00 14.72
C PHE A 336 -14.32 -10.15 15.92
N PRO A 337 -14.78 -9.04 16.57
CA PRO A 337 -15.68 -9.11 17.72
C PRO A 337 -16.89 -10.04 17.49
N GLY A 338 -17.10 -10.96 18.40
CA GLY A 338 -18.16 -11.98 18.31
C GLY A 338 -17.90 -13.11 17.33
N GLU A 339 -16.71 -13.23 16.70
CA GLU A 339 -16.36 -14.37 15.84
C GLU A 339 -16.32 -15.66 16.67
N THR A 340 -17.11 -16.66 16.25
CA THR A 340 -17.15 -17.98 16.90
C THR A 340 -16.14 -18.93 16.27
N GLU A 341 -16.00 -20.13 16.85
CA GLU A 341 -15.14 -21.17 16.28
C GLU A 341 -15.66 -21.63 14.93
N GLU A 342 -16.99 -21.78 14.77
CA GLU A 342 -17.61 -22.17 13.51
C GLU A 342 -17.39 -21.13 12.41
N ASP A 343 -17.37 -19.82 12.75
CA ASP A 343 -17.05 -18.76 11.79
C ASP A 343 -15.60 -18.84 11.34
N PHE A 344 -14.70 -19.14 12.30
CA PHE A 344 -13.28 -19.28 12.02
C PHE A 344 -12.99 -20.56 11.17
N GLU A 345 -13.62 -21.69 11.50
CA GLU A 345 -13.53 -22.91 10.67
C GLU A 345 -13.97 -22.63 9.23
N GLN A 346 -15.09 -21.90 9.06
CA GLN A 346 -15.58 -21.49 7.74
C GLN A 346 -14.57 -20.59 7.00
N LEU A 347 -13.83 -19.74 7.71
CA LEU A 347 -12.77 -18.91 7.12
C LEU A 347 -11.62 -19.79 6.59
N CYS A 348 -11.17 -20.78 7.38
CA CYS A 348 -10.14 -21.73 6.96
C CYS A 348 -10.59 -22.60 5.76
N GLU A 349 -11.85 -23.08 5.79
CA GLU A 349 -12.43 -23.81 4.66
C GLU A 349 -12.47 -22.96 3.38
N PHE A 350 -12.77 -21.66 3.50
CA PHE A 350 -12.79 -20.74 2.38
C PHE A 350 -11.40 -20.59 1.76
N VAL A 351 -10.36 -20.44 2.56
CA VAL A 351 -8.97 -20.34 2.08
C VAL A 351 -8.58 -21.62 1.31
N ARG A 352 -8.90 -22.80 1.86
CA ARG A 352 -8.68 -24.10 1.19
C ARG A 352 -9.46 -24.25 -0.12
N ALA A 353 -10.72 -23.79 -0.14
CA ALA A 353 -11.59 -23.92 -1.31
C ALA A 353 -11.18 -22.98 -2.46
N VAL A 354 -10.82 -21.74 -2.15
CA VAL A 354 -10.47 -20.74 -3.16
C VAL A 354 -9.03 -20.89 -3.62
N ARG A 355 -8.10 -21.21 -2.72
CA ARG A 355 -6.65 -21.31 -3.01
C ARG A 355 -6.15 -20.01 -3.63
N PHE A 356 -6.01 -18.96 -2.83
CA PHE A 356 -5.49 -17.68 -3.28
C PHE A 356 -4.00 -17.76 -3.63
N GLU A 357 -3.61 -17.10 -4.70
CA GLU A 357 -2.20 -16.97 -5.08
C GLU A 357 -1.45 -16.07 -4.09
N ARG A 358 -2.13 -15.05 -3.56
CA ARG A 358 -1.59 -14.13 -2.55
C ARG A 358 -2.65 -13.88 -1.48
N LEU A 359 -2.28 -14.03 -0.23
CA LEU A 359 -3.19 -13.80 0.90
C LEU A 359 -2.41 -13.29 2.11
N GLY A 360 -2.95 -12.24 2.75
CA GLY A 360 -2.57 -11.81 4.08
C GLY A 360 -3.74 -12.01 5.05
N CYS A 361 -3.49 -12.55 6.23
CA CYS A 361 -4.47 -12.61 7.31
C CYS A 361 -3.93 -11.89 8.53
N PHE A 362 -4.74 -11.00 9.09
CA PHE A 362 -4.38 -10.17 10.23
C PHE A 362 -5.27 -10.49 11.44
N ALA A 363 -4.69 -10.43 12.62
CA ALA A 363 -5.47 -10.35 13.83
C ALA A 363 -6.27 -9.04 13.84
N TYR A 364 -7.53 -9.09 14.22
CA TYR A 364 -8.36 -7.89 14.31
C TYR A 364 -7.71 -6.85 15.24
N SER A 365 -7.52 -5.62 14.74
CA SER A 365 -7.06 -4.47 15.51
C SER A 365 -8.27 -3.69 16.03
N GLN A 366 -8.37 -3.54 17.35
CA GLN A 366 -9.45 -2.78 17.98
C GLN A 366 -9.16 -1.28 17.86
N GLU A 367 -9.84 -0.62 16.91
CA GLU A 367 -9.61 0.79 16.64
C GLU A 367 -10.66 1.67 17.33
N GLU A 368 -10.18 2.71 18.00
CA GLU A 368 -11.02 3.73 18.64
C GLU A 368 -11.97 4.39 17.63
N ASP A 369 -13.11 4.83 18.09
CA ASP A 369 -14.14 5.52 17.30
C ASP A 369 -14.69 4.70 16.12
N THR A 370 -14.46 3.38 16.11
CA THR A 370 -15.05 2.48 15.13
C THR A 370 -16.16 1.64 15.78
N PRO A 371 -17.27 1.35 15.05
CA PRO A 371 -18.35 0.54 15.62
C PRO A 371 -17.89 -0.83 16.16
N ALA A 372 -16.91 -1.47 15.50
CA ALA A 372 -16.37 -2.74 15.97
C ALA A 372 -15.45 -2.57 17.18
N GLY A 373 -14.75 -1.44 17.30
CA GLY A 373 -13.87 -1.15 18.44
C GLY A 373 -14.64 -0.93 19.73
N GLU A 374 -15.89 -0.43 19.64
CA GLU A 374 -16.77 -0.14 20.78
C GLU A 374 -17.56 -1.36 21.27
N ARG A 375 -17.49 -2.51 20.57
CA ARG A 375 -18.21 -3.74 20.97
C ARG A 375 -17.64 -4.34 22.26
N GLU A 376 -18.51 -4.92 23.08
CA GLU A 376 -18.12 -5.58 24.34
C GLU A 376 -17.65 -7.04 24.13
N ASP A 377 -18.06 -7.68 23.04
CA ASP A 377 -17.75 -9.08 22.71
C ASP A 377 -16.43 -9.25 21.97
N GLN A 378 -15.40 -8.55 22.41
CA GLN A 378 -14.05 -8.62 21.86
C GLN A 378 -13.47 -10.03 22.06
N VAL A 379 -12.90 -10.58 20.99
CA VAL A 379 -12.14 -11.84 21.06
C VAL A 379 -10.80 -11.55 21.77
N ASP A 380 -10.36 -12.50 22.60
CA ASP A 380 -9.07 -12.38 23.30
C ASP A 380 -7.90 -12.13 22.31
N PRO A 381 -6.99 -11.19 22.56
CA PRO A 381 -5.91 -10.86 21.65
C PRO A 381 -5.02 -12.06 21.26
N GLN A 382 -4.78 -12.99 22.19
CA GLN A 382 -3.99 -14.20 21.90
C GLN A 382 -4.76 -15.14 20.95
N VAL A 383 -6.08 -15.23 21.10
CA VAL A 383 -6.93 -16.00 20.19
C VAL A 383 -6.95 -15.38 18.79
N ARG A 384 -7.04 -14.04 18.70
CA ARG A 384 -6.97 -13.32 17.40
C ARG A 384 -5.67 -13.64 16.66
N MET A 385 -4.53 -13.50 17.36
CA MET A 385 -3.21 -13.78 16.78
C MET A 385 -3.07 -15.24 16.36
N HIS A 386 -3.49 -16.17 17.24
CA HIS A 386 -3.42 -17.59 16.94
C HIS A 386 -4.26 -17.96 15.71
N ARG A 387 -5.49 -17.43 15.59
CA ARG A 387 -6.34 -17.66 14.42
C ARG A 387 -5.72 -17.08 13.13
N ALA A 388 -5.16 -15.89 13.20
CA ALA A 388 -4.47 -15.31 12.04
C ALA A 388 -3.27 -16.17 11.61
N ASP A 389 -2.47 -16.66 12.56
CA ASP A 389 -1.33 -17.55 12.29
C ASP A 389 -1.78 -18.85 11.62
N LEU A 390 -2.86 -19.47 12.12
CA LEU A 390 -3.40 -20.70 11.52
C LEU A 390 -3.84 -20.51 10.06
N VAL A 391 -4.53 -19.39 9.75
CA VAL A 391 -4.89 -19.05 8.36
C VAL A 391 -3.64 -18.86 7.51
N MET A 392 -2.60 -18.23 8.05
CA MET A 392 -1.35 -18.02 7.32
C MET A 392 -0.54 -19.30 7.12
N GLU A 393 -0.65 -20.27 8.03
CA GLU A 393 -0.07 -21.62 7.87
C GLU A 393 -0.78 -22.39 6.72
N GLU A 394 -2.12 -22.37 6.68
CA GLU A 394 -2.89 -22.95 5.57
C GLU A 394 -2.50 -22.32 4.22
N GLN A 395 -2.40 -21.01 4.19
CA GLN A 395 -2.01 -20.29 2.97
C GLN A 395 -0.57 -20.60 2.56
N MET A 396 0.34 -20.81 3.49
CA MET A 396 1.72 -21.16 3.19
C MET A 396 1.81 -22.52 2.47
N ASP A 397 1.00 -23.49 2.89
CA ASP A 397 0.92 -24.80 2.23
C ASP A 397 0.37 -24.68 0.80
N ILE A 398 -0.66 -23.84 0.61
CA ILE A 398 -1.22 -23.54 -0.71
C ILE A 398 -0.17 -22.88 -1.61
N ALA A 399 0.52 -21.86 -1.12
CA ALA A 399 1.55 -21.14 -1.87
C ALA A 399 2.73 -22.06 -2.26
N PHE A 400 3.14 -22.96 -1.37
CA PHE A 400 4.17 -23.94 -1.66
C PHE A 400 3.77 -24.92 -2.78
N GLN A 401 2.50 -25.37 -2.79
CA GLN A 401 1.99 -26.22 -3.87
C GLN A 401 1.94 -25.45 -5.20
N MET A 402 1.44 -24.21 -5.18
CA MET A 402 1.37 -23.36 -6.38
C MET A 402 2.77 -23.01 -6.91
N GLY A 403 3.74 -22.74 -6.03
CA GLY A 403 5.11 -22.50 -6.42
C GLY A 403 5.70 -23.69 -7.19
N LYS A 404 5.43 -24.91 -6.75
CA LYS A 404 5.85 -26.12 -7.48
C LYS A 404 5.21 -26.25 -8.87
N GLU A 405 3.95 -25.81 -9.02
CA GLU A 405 3.25 -25.80 -10.32
C GLU A 405 3.83 -24.77 -11.29
N LEU A 406 4.58 -23.80 -10.78
CA LEU A 406 5.29 -22.79 -11.59
C LEU A 406 6.66 -23.28 -12.09
N VAL A 407 7.23 -24.32 -11.51
CA VAL A 407 8.52 -24.88 -11.98
C VAL A 407 8.43 -25.31 -13.45
N GLY A 408 9.40 -24.88 -14.25
CA GLY A 408 9.42 -25.05 -15.70
C GLY A 408 8.58 -24.03 -16.49
N LYS A 409 7.84 -23.14 -15.82
CA LYS A 409 7.15 -22.04 -16.47
C LYS A 409 8.10 -20.88 -16.74
N LYS A 410 7.74 -20.09 -17.75
CA LYS A 410 8.45 -18.86 -18.10
C LYS A 410 7.65 -17.67 -17.60
N LEU A 411 8.29 -16.82 -16.84
CA LEU A 411 7.71 -15.58 -16.31
C LEU A 411 8.51 -14.39 -16.82
N GLU A 412 7.80 -13.32 -17.16
CA GLU A 412 8.42 -12.03 -17.38
C GLU A 412 8.62 -11.35 -16.02
N VAL A 413 9.84 -10.88 -15.76
CA VAL A 413 10.28 -10.33 -14.47
C VAL A 413 10.80 -8.92 -14.68
N LEU A 414 10.25 -7.96 -13.96
CA LEU A 414 10.79 -6.61 -13.80
C LEU A 414 11.95 -6.67 -12.80
N VAL A 415 13.15 -6.39 -13.29
CA VAL A 415 14.38 -6.44 -12.48
C VAL A 415 14.40 -5.27 -11.50
N GLU A 416 14.62 -5.58 -10.24
CA GLU A 416 14.56 -4.59 -9.16
C GLU A 416 15.89 -4.42 -8.42
N GLY A 417 16.81 -5.38 -8.57
CA GLY A 417 18.13 -5.28 -7.95
C GLY A 417 18.98 -6.53 -8.12
N TYR A 418 20.13 -6.47 -7.51
CA TYR A 418 21.09 -7.56 -7.41
C TYR A 418 21.41 -7.82 -5.93
N ASP A 419 21.41 -9.06 -5.53
CA ASP A 419 21.74 -9.51 -4.18
C ASP A 419 23.19 -10.03 -4.18
N ASP A 420 24.10 -9.25 -3.61
CA ASP A 420 25.54 -9.57 -3.58
C ASP A 420 25.86 -10.81 -2.73
N GLU A 421 25.04 -11.13 -1.71
CA GLU A 421 25.25 -12.30 -0.87
C GLU A 421 24.86 -13.59 -1.58
N GLN A 422 23.75 -13.55 -2.32
CA GLN A 422 23.25 -14.70 -3.10
C GLN A 422 23.85 -14.75 -4.51
N GLN A 423 24.47 -13.68 -4.96
CA GLN A 423 24.95 -13.48 -6.34
C GLN A 423 23.84 -13.72 -7.38
N MET A 424 22.66 -13.19 -7.13
CA MET A 424 21.48 -13.32 -7.96
C MET A 424 20.81 -11.96 -8.20
N TYR A 425 20.30 -11.76 -9.40
CA TYR A 425 19.32 -10.71 -9.65
C TYR A 425 18.00 -11.06 -8.97
N TYR A 426 17.22 -10.06 -8.61
CA TYR A 426 15.86 -10.25 -8.13
C TYR A 426 14.92 -9.23 -8.75
N GLY A 427 13.66 -9.59 -8.79
CA GLY A 427 12.60 -8.73 -9.30
C GLY A 427 11.23 -9.33 -9.07
N ARG A 428 10.21 -8.76 -9.69
CA ARG A 428 8.83 -9.20 -9.59
C ARG A 428 8.27 -9.61 -10.94
N SER A 429 7.42 -10.62 -10.92
CA SER A 429 6.58 -10.95 -12.07
C SER A 429 5.25 -10.16 -12.01
N TYR A 430 4.40 -10.34 -13.03
CA TYR A 430 3.03 -9.79 -12.99
C TYR A 430 2.22 -10.29 -11.78
N MET A 431 2.63 -11.40 -11.19
CA MET A 431 1.99 -12.05 -10.06
C MET A 431 2.21 -11.33 -8.73
N ASP A 432 3.10 -10.32 -8.70
CA ASP A 432 3.60 -9.75 -7.46
C ASP A 432 3.46 -8.22 -7.48
N ALA A 433 2.72 -7.67 -6.51
CA ALA A 433 2.65 -6.24 -6.30
C ALA A 433 3.92 -5.72 -5.62
N PRO A 434 4.35 -4.48 -5.93
CA PRO A 434 5.54 -3.90 -5.29
C PRO A 434 5.34 -3.78 -3.78
N ASP A 435 6.42 -4.03 -3.03
CA ASP A 435 6.56 -3.89 -1.59
C ASP A 435 5.69 -4.81 -0.71
N ILE A 436 4.73 -5.53 -1.31
CA ILE A 436 3.75 -6.34 -0.56
C ILE A 436 3.95 -7.84 -0.79
N ASP A 437 4.16 -8.24 -2.06
CA ASP A 437 4.24 -9.65 -2.45
C ASP A 437 5.71 -10.15 -2.52
N THR A 438 5.90 -11.26 -3.16
CA THR A 438 7.14 -12.02 -3.19
C THR A 438 8.06 -11.60 -4.34
N ARG A 439 9.25 -12.17 -4.38
CA ARG A 439 10.22 -11.89 -5.43
C ARG A 439 10.60 -13.15 -6.21
N THR A 440 11.06 -12.94 -7.43
CA THR A 440 11.72 -13.95 -8.26
C THR A 440 13.21 -13.64 -8.27
N SER A 441 14.02 -14.54 -7.71
CA SER A 441 15.48 -14.46 -7.79
C SER A 441 15.97 -15.29 -8.98
N PHE A 442 16.96 -14.80 -9.72
CA PHE A 442 17.43 -15.51 -10.90
C PHE A 442 18.91 -15.25 -11.20
N VAL A 443 19.53 -16.23 -11.85
CA VAL A 443 20.88 -16.10 -12.43
C VAL A 443 20.78 -15.77 -13.90
N THR A 444 21.81 -15.10 -14.43
CA THR A 444 21.94 -14.79 -15.85
C THR A 444 23.35 -15.09 -16.35
N GLU A 445 23.45 -15.46 -17.62
CA GLU A 445 24.72 -15.53 -18.36
C GLU A 445 24.96 -14.28 -19.23
N GLN A 446 23.98 -13.33 -19.24
CA GLN A 446 24.11 -12.07 -20.00
C GLN A 446 24.87 -11.04 -19.18
N GLU A 447 25.75 -10.30 -19.83
CA GLU A 447 26.65 -9.34 -19.18
C GLU A 447 25.97 -8.03 -18.74
N GLU A 448 24.76 -7.69 -19.24
CA GLU A 448 24.12 -6.40 -18.99
C GLU A 448 22.62 -6.56 -18.67
N VAL A 449 22.29 -6.89 -17.44
CA VAL A 449 20.92 -6.76 -16.92
C VAL A 449 20.88 -5.54 -16.01
N GLN A 450 19.98 -4.60 -16.31
CA GLN A 450 19.84 -3.36 -15.54
C GLN A 450 18.56 -3.37 -14.70
N VAL A 451 18.61 -2.68 -13.58
CA VAL A 451 17.42 -2.43 -12.77
C VAL A 451 16.39 -1.64 -13.59
N GLY A 452 15.16 -2.11 -13.60
CA GLY A 452 14.07 -1.58 -14.42
C GLY A 452 13.90 -2.27 -15.79
N ASP A 453 14.73 -3.27 -16.12
CA ASP A 453 14.52 -4.09 -17.31
C ASP A 453 13.47 -5.17 -17.10
N PHE A 454 12.83 -5.57 -18.20
CA PHE A 454 11.97 -6.75 -18.23
C PHE A 454 12.73 -7.90 -18.87
N VAL A 455 12.83 -9.02 -18.16
CA VAL A 455 13.55 -10.21 -18.63
C VAL A 455 12.67 -11.45 -18.50
N TRP A 456 12.87 -12.41 -19.40
CA TRP A 456 12.19 -13.70 -19.27
C TRP A 456 13.01 -14.64 -18.38
N VAL A 457 12.35 -15.22 -17.38
CA VAL A 457 12.95 -16.14 -16.40
C VAL A 457 12.23 -17.48 -16.47
N GLU A 458 12.97 -18.57 -16.66
CA GLU A 458 12.48 -19.93 -16.46
C GLU A 458 12.57 -20.26 -14.97
N VAL A 459 11.45 -20.59 -14.35
CA VAL A 459 11.38 -20.98 -12.94
C VAL A 459 11.99 -22.37 -12.78
N LEU A 460 13.01 -22.48 -11.93
CA LEU A 460 13.72 -23.73 -11.65
C LEU A 460 13.30 -24.36 -10.32
N ASP A 461 12.96 -23.52 -9.33
CA ASP A 461 12.56 -23.95 -7.99
C ASP A 461 11.67 -22.90 -7.31
N SER A 462 11.05 -23.29 -6.22
CA SER A 462 10.27 -22.39 -5.34
C SER A 462 10.62 -22.62 -3.88
N VAL A 463 10.84 -21.53 -3.14
CA VAL A 463 11.17 -21.55 -1.71
C VAL A 463 10.16 -20.72 -0.93
N GLY A 464 9.15 -21.37 -0.39
CA GLY A 464 7.99 -20.70 0.18
C GLY A 464 7.18 -20.00 -0.90
N TYR A 465 7.09 -18.68 -0.85
CA TYR A 465 6.45 -17.86 -1.87
C TYR A 465 7.42 -17.38 -2.95
N ASP A 466 8.73 -17.36 -2.67
CA ASP A 466 9.74 -16.85 -3.59
C ASP A 466 10.07 -17.89 -4.67
N LEU A 467 10.35 -17.40 -5.86
CA LEU A 467 10.73 -18.21 -7.00
C LEU A 467 12.23 -18.07 -7.28
N ILE A 468 12.83 -19.16 -7.72
CA ILE A 468 14.23 -19.21 -8.15
C ILE A 468 14.24 -19.61 -9.61
N GLY A 469 14.99 -18.88 -10.44
CA GLY A 469 15.01 -19.14 -11.86
C GLY A 469 16.34 -18.82 -12.56
N ARG A 470 16.27 -18.93 -13.86
CA ARG A 470 17.35 -18.59 -14.78
C ARG A 470 16.79 -17.74 -15.91
N GLN A 471 17.47 -16.65 -16.22
CA GLN A 471 17.11 -15.85 -17.39
C GLN A 471 17.23 -16.69 -18.68
N ILE A 472 16.28 -16.50 -19.57
CA ILE A 472 16.24 -17.13 -20.87
C ILE A 472 16.08 -16.07 -21.95
N GLY A 473 16.94 -16.12 -22.99
CA GLY A 473 16.84 -15.43 -24.25
C GLY A 473 16.97 -13.94 -24.24
#